data_a4545e326678a2aa0dfe49fe6791aaa0
#
_entry.id   a4545e326678a2aa0dfe49fe6791aaa0
#
_cell.length_a   1.000
_cell.length_b   1.000
_cell.length_c   1.000
_cell.angle_alpha   90.00
_cell.angle_beta   90.00
_cell.angle_gamma   90.00
#
_symmetry.space_group_name_H-M   'P 1'
#
loop_
_entity.id
_entity.type
_entity.pdbx_description
1 polymer ?
#
loop_
_entity_poly.entity_id
_entity_poly.type
_entity_poly.pdbx_seq_one_letter_code
_entity_poly.pdbx_strand_id
1 'polypeptide(L)'
;MKVHTLPVLALLLAGACAVAQTAPPLQQFLIEREIKGAGAMTPVQLRDAAQKSNGVLRGLGPDIQWVHSYVAGDKIYCVYNAPSEALIKSHAEQSGFPANRITLVSAVIDPTTANPRR
;
A
#
# COMPACT_ATOMS: atom_id res chain seq x y z
N MET A 1 -75.62 -10.85 -2.68
CA MET A 1 -74.25 -11.34 -2.67
C MET A 1 -73.31 -10.19 -3.07
N LYS A 2 -72.57 -9.64 -2.11
CA LYS A 2 -71.62 -8.58 -2.41
C LYS A 2 -70.24 -9.26 -2.53
N VAL A 3 -69.67 -9.23 -3.72
CA VAL A 3 -68.33 -9.74 -4.00
C VAL A 3 -67.34 -8.64 -3.64
N HIS A 4 -66.53 -8.87 -2.61
CA HIS A 4 -65.45 -7.98 -2.23
C HIS A 4 -64.19 -8.41 -2.98
N THR A 5 -63.80 -7.63 -3.98
CA THR A 5 -62.52 -7.78 -4.64
C THR A 5 -61.44 -7.10 -3.80
N LEU A 6 -60.51 -7.86 -3.28
CA LEU A 6 -59.29 -7.38 -2.62
C LEU A 6 -58.25 -7.01 -3.69
N PRO A 7 -57.62 -5.85 -3.58
CA PRO A 7 -56.48 -5.52 -4.46
C PRO A 7 -55.25 -6.28 -4.04
N VAL A 8 -54.67 -7.01 -4.98
CA VAL A 8 -53.35 -7.65 -4.82
C VAL A 8 -52.29 -6.53 -4.91
N LEU A 9 -51.67 -6.22 -3.77
CA LEU A 9 -50.58 -5.29 -3.69
C LEU A 9 -49.28 -6.03 -4.18
N ALA A 10 -48.88 -5.78 -5.42
CA ALA A 10 -47.64 -6.28 -5.97
C ALA A 10 -46.45 -5.54 -5.32
N LEU A 11 -45.74 -6.23 -4.43
CA LEU A 11 -44.53 -5.73 -3.80
C LEU A 11 -43.36 -5.88 -4.80
N LEU A 12 -43.02 -4.78 -5.48
CA LEU A 12 -41.81 -4.71 -6.32
C LEU A 12 -40.58 -4.68 -5.40
N LEU A 13 -39.91 -5.82 -5.24
CA LEU A 13 -38.55 -5.86 -4.68
C LEU A 13 -37.61 -5.27 -5.73
N ALA A 14 -37.25 -4.00 -5.56
CA ALA A 14 -36.10 -3.42 -6.24
C ALA A 14 -34.82 -4.04 -5.66
N GLY A 15 -34.29 -5.05 -6.35
CA GLY A 15 -32.98 -5.60 -6.04
C GLY A 15 -31.91 -4.53 -6.32
N ALA A 16 -31.37 -3.91 -5.26
CA ALA A 16 -30.20 -3.08 -5.39
C ALA A 16 -29.01 -3.99 -5.72
N CYS A 17 -28.55 -3.99 -6.98
CA CYS A 17 -27.27 -4.56 -7.35
C CYS A 17 -26.19 -3.73 -6.68
N ALA A 18 -25.63 -4.25 -5.58
CA ALA A 18 -24.40 -3.70 -4.99
C ALA A 18 -23.28 -3.92 -5.99
N VAL A 19 -22.81 -2.87 -6.66
CA VAL A 19 -21.60 -2.90 -7.47
C VAL A 19 -20.43 -3.03 -6.50
N ALA A 20 -19.75 -4.17 -6.51
CA ALA A 20 -18.52 -4.35 -5.74
C ALA A 20 -17.49 -3.35 -6.26
N GLN A 21 -17.10 -2.39 -5.41
CA GLN A 21 -16.01 -1.48 -5.73
C GLN A 21 -14.69 -2.26 -5.66
N THR A 22 -13.99 -2.35 -6.79
CA THR A 22 -12.63 -2.89 -6.82
C THR A 22 -11.68 -1.93 -6.09
N ALA A 23 -10.81 -2.49 -5.23
CA ALA A 23 -9.77 -1.70 -4.59
C ALA A 23 -8.86 -1.03 -5.65
N PRO A 24 -8.35 0.19 -5.41
CA PRO A 24 -7.39 0.82 -6.30
C PRO A 24 -6.18 -0.09 -6.53
N PRO A 25 -5.61 -0.12 -7.75
CA PRO A 25 -4.43 -0.93 -8.02
C PRO A 25 -3.24 -0.46 -7.19
N LEU A 26 -2.40 -1.40 -6.77
CA LEU A 26 -1.15 -1.07 -6.11
C LEU A 26 -0.17 -0.47 -7.10
N GLN A 27 0.44 0.63 -6.71
CA GLN A 27 1.52 1.30 -7.41
C GLN A 27 2.82 1.13 -6.61
N GLN A 28 3.94 1.15 -7.28
CA GLN A 28 5.23 1.07 -6.61
C GLN A 28 5.79 2.46 -6.34
N PHE A 29 6.32 2.65 -5.14
CA PHE A 29 6.94 3.91 -4.72
C PHE A 29 8.35 3.68 -4.20
N LEU A 30 9.22 4.64 -4.49
CA LEU A 30 10.55 4.75 -3.90
C LEU A 30 10.52 5.83 -2.83
N ILE A 31 10.88 5.49 -1.61
CA ILE A 31 10.91 6.40 -0.47
C ILE A 31 12.37 6.62 -0.07
N GLU A 32 12.79 7.87 -0.02
CA GLU A 32 14.09 8.26 0.51
C GLU A 32 13.93 8.73 1.96
N ARG A 33 14.69 8.14 2.85
CA ARG A 33 14.75 8.47 4.27
C ARG A 33 16.15 8.95 4.61
N GLU A 34 16.28 10.20 5.02
CA GLU A 34 17.54 10.78 5.47
C GLU A 34 17.74 10.39 6.94
N ILE A 35 18.67 9.48 7.18
CA ILE A 35 19.02 8.98 8.49
C ILE A 35 20.54 8.98 8.60
N LYS A 36 21.08 9.99 9.28
CA LYS A 36 22.53 10.12 9.47
C LYS A 36 23.11 8.85 10.11
N GLY A 37 24.15 8.31 9.50
CA GLY A 37 24.80 7.11 9.97
C GLY A 37 24.06 5.81 9.66
N ALA A 38 23.05 5.82 8.81
CA ALA A 38 22.28 4.62 8.47
C ALA A 38 23.18 3.45 8.01
N GLY A 39 24.18 3.73 7.17
CA GLY A 39 25.12 2.72 6.68
C GLY A 39 26.00 2.07 7.75
N ALA A 40 26.08 2.66 8.93
CA ALA A 40 26.81 2.13 10.08
C ALA A 40 25.90 1.45 11.12
N MET A 41 24.61 1.31 10.84
CA MET A 41 23.68 0.59 11.73
C MET A 41 24.10 -0.86 11.90
N THR A 42 24.05 -1.32 13.14
CA THR A 42 24.35 -2.72 13.47
C THR A 42 23.23 -3.66 12.99
N PRO A 43 23.50 -4.96 12.84
CA PRO A 43 22.45 -5.93 12.51
C PRO A 43 21.26 -5.91 13.49
N VAL A 44 21.51 -5.63 14.79
CA VAL A 44 20.44 -5.50 15.79
C VAL A 44 19.58 -4.27 15.50
N GLN A 45 20.19 -3.11 15.25
CA GLN A 45 19.47 -1.89 14.92
C GLN A 45 18.64 -2.02 13.63
N LEU A 46 19.19 -2.69 12.61
CA LEU A 46 18.47 -2.97 11.37
C LEU A 46 17.26 -3.90 11.62
N ARG A 47 17.42 -4.91 12.46
CA ARG A 47 16.33 -5.80 12.85
C ARG A 47 15.23 -5.06 13.59
N ASP A 48 15.60 -4.23 14.55
CA ASP A 48 14.64 -3.45 15.36
C ASP A 48 13.84 -2.49 14.47
N ALA A 49 14.50 -1.82 13.53
CA ALA A 49 13.86 -0.97 12.55
C ALA A 49 12.87 -1.75 11.68
N ALA A 50 13.25 -2.94 11.19
CA ALA A 50 12.39 -3.80 10.41
C ALA A 50 11.17 -4.30 11.21
N GLN A 51 11.38 -4.69 12.46
CA GLN A 51 10.28 -5.12 13.35
C GLN A 51 9.28 -3.99 13.61
N LYS A 52 9.79 -2.78 13.83
CA LYS A 52 8.94 -1.59 14.01
C LYS A 52 8.11 -1.30 12.76
N SER A 53 8.73 -1.31 11.59
CA SER A 53 8.04 -1.15 10.30
C SER A 53 6.95 -2.20 10.12
N ASN A 54 7.27 -3.48 10.32
CA ASN A 54 6.32 -4.58 10.21
C ASN A 54 5.14 -4.44 11.17
N GLY A 55 5.38 -3.95 12.39
CA GLY A 55 4.32 -3.68 13.36
C GLY A 55 3.29 -2.67 12.86
N VAL A 56 3.77 -1.56 12.29
CA VAL A 56 2.91 -0.52 11.71
C VAL A 56 2.17 -1.06 10.48
N LEU A 57 2.87 -1.79 9.61
CA LEU A 57 2.26 -2.37 8.39
C LEU A 57 1.11 -3.32 8.72
N ARG A 58 1.23 -4.14 9.75
CA ARG A 58 0.13 -5.02 10.20
C ARG A 58 -1.12 -4.22 10.60
N GLY A 59 -0.94 -3.07 11.22
CA GLY A 59 -2.04 -2.18 11.61
C GLY A 59 -2.69 -1.45 10.43
N LEU A 60 -1.92 -1.16 9.38
CA LEU A 60 -2.42 -0.49 8.17
C LEU A 60 -3.12 -1.45 7.20
N GLY A 61 -2.91 -2.75 7.32
CA GLY A 61 -3.56 -3.77 6.50
C GLY A 61 -2.79 -4.15 5.22
N PRO A 62 -3.41 -4.98 4.35
CA PRO A 62 -2.73 -5.62 3.23
C PRO A 62 -2.48 -4.69 2.02
N ASP A 63 -3.06 -3.50 2.01
CA ASP A 63 -2.95 -2.57 0.87
C ASP A 63 -1.61 -1.85 0.80
N ILE A 64 -0.78 -1.96 1.81
CA ILE A 64 0.59 -1.46 1.80
C ILE A 64 1.55 -2.62 2.01
N GLN A 65 2.53 -2.75 1.11
CA GLN A 65 3.48 -3.85 1.09
C GLN A 65 4.90 -3.29 1.04
N TRP A 66 5.70 -3.63 2.03
CA TRP A 66 7.13 -3.35 2.00
C TRP A 66 7.85 -4.43 1.18
N VAL A 67 8.49 -4.02 0.09
CA VAL A 67 9.20 -4.95 -0.80
C VAL A 67 10.61 -5.20 -0.26
N HIS A 68 11.41 -4.16 -0.14
CA HIS A 68 12.74 -4.18 0.47
C HIS A 68 13.24 -2.74 0.67
N SER A 69 14.39 -2.64 1.33
CA SER A 69 15.10 -1.37 1.49
C SER A 69 16.60 -1.55 1.27
N TYR A 70 17.22 -0.52 0.73
CA TYR A 70 18.67 -0.40 0.65
C TYR A 70 19.15 0.59 1.69
N VAL A 71 20.13 0.19 2.49
CA VAL A 71 20.79 1.06 3.46
C VAL A 71 22.11 1.48 2.86
N ALA A 72 22.30 2.76 2.61
CA ALA A 72 23.47 3.27 1.91
C ALA A 72 23.86 4.67 2.44
N GLY A 73 25.06 4.79 2.99
CA GLY A 73 25.55 6.07 3.52
C GLY A 73 24.63 6.62 4.62
N ASP A 74 24.12 7.81 4.44
CA ASP A 74 23.23 8.50 5.37
C ASP A 74 21.75 8.40 4.96
N LYS A 75 21.38 7.41 4.17
CA LYS A 75 20.01 7.21 3.69
C LYS A 75 19.58 5.76 3.73
N ILE A 76 18.27 5.58 3.82
CA ILE A 76 17.59 4.32 3.51
C ILE A 76 16.63 4.58 2.35
N TYR A 77 16.75 3.76 1.32
CA TYR A 77 15.88 3.78 0.14
C TYR A 77 14.92 2.60 0.24
N CYS A 78 13.63 2.89 0.40
CA CYS A 78 12.61 1.86 0.59
C CYS A 78 11.74 1.72 -0.65
N VAL A 79 11.43 0.50 -1.02
CA VAL A 79 10.47 0.18 -2.08
C VAL A 79 9.21 -0.38 -1.45
N TYR A 80 8.08 0.28 -1.74
CA TYR A 80 6.76 -0.09 -1.25
C TYR A 80 5.75 -0.20 -2.40
N ASN A 81 4.81 -1.12 -2.27
CA ASN A 81 3.59 -1.13 -3.07
C ASN A 81 2.44 -0.58 -2.23
N ALA A 82 1.70 0.37 -2.76
CA ALA A 82 0.56 0.99 -2.08
C ALA A 82 -0.40 1.60 -3.12
N PRO A 83 -1.68 1.79 -2.78
CA PRO A 83 -2.64 2.44 -3.68
C PRO A 83 -2.41 3.95 -3.79
N SER A 84 -1.72 4.56 -2.82
CA SER A 84 -1.50 6.01 -2.78
C SER A 84 -0.28 6.39 -1.96
N GLU A 85 0.27 7.55 -2.26
CA GLU A 85 1.32 8.19 -1.46
C GLU A 85 0.84 8.49 -0.03
N ALA A 86 -0.44 8.82 0.15
CA ALA A 86 -1.02 9.13 1.46
C ALA A 86 -0.88 7.96 2.45
N LEU A 87 -1.05 6.71 1.99
CA LEU A 87 -0.89 5.54 2.85
C LEU A 87 0.57 5.33 3.25
N ILE A 88 1.51 5.66 2.38
CA ILE A 88 2.96 5.65 2.69
C ILE A 88 3.30 6.71 3.73
N LYS A 89 2.72 7.91 3.63
CA LYS A 89 2.88 8.96 4.64
C LYS A 89 2.33 8.53 6.00
N SER A 90 1.18 7.87 6.03
CA SER A 90 0.62 7.30 7.27
C SER A 90 1.57 6.29 7.91
N HIS A 91 2.18 5.42 7.11
CA HIS A 91 3.20 4.49 7.61
C HIS A 91 4.41 5.23 8.20
N ALA A 92 4.90 6.25 7.52
CA ALA A 92 6.03 7.05 7.98
C ALA A 92 5.71 7.74 9.32
N GLU A 93 4.56 8.36 9.44
CA GLU A 93 4.12 9.04 10.66
C GLU A 93 3.98 8.07 11.83
N GLN A 94 3.33 6.92 11.64
CA GLN A 94 3.10 5.94 12.70
C GLN A 94 4.38 5.22 13.13
N SER A 95 5.30 4.97 12.19
CA SER A 95 6.58 4.35 12.49
C SER A 95 7.62 5.33 13.05
N GLY A 96 7.43 6.64 12.84
CA GLY A 96 8.39 7.67 13.19
C GLY A 96 9.61 7.71 12.27
N PHE A 97 9.61 6.97 11.16
CA PHE A 97 10.66 7.07 10.16
C PHE A 97 10.45 8.29 9.26
N PRO A 98 11.50 9.04 8.92
CA PRO A 98 11.37 10.14 7.99
C PRO A 98 10.99 9.62 6.60
N ALA A 99 10.25 10.42 5.84
CA ALA A 99 9.97 10.19 4.43
C ALA A 99 10.26 11.50 3.70
N ASN A 100 11.55 11.76 3.48
CA ASN A 100 12.01 13.03 2.92
C ASN A 100 11.57 13.19 1.46
N ARG A 101 11.50 12.07 0.73
CA ARG A 101 11.02 12.04 -0.64
C ARG A 101 10.26 10.76 -0.91
N ILE A 102 9.10 10.90 -1.55
CA ILE A 102 8.28 9.77 -2.03
C ILE A 102 8.12 9.97 -3.53
N THR A 103 8.53 8.98 -4.33
CA THR A 103 8.49 9.08 -5.79
C THR A 103 7.77 7.85 -6.35
N LEU A 104 6.79 8.09 -7.22
CA LEU A 104 6.13 7.02 -7.96
C LEU A 104 7.13 6.40 -8.93
N VAL A 105 7.25 5.08 -8.90
CA VAL A 105 8.09 4.33 -9.83
C VAL A 105 7.35 4.15 -11.15
N SER A 106 7.89 4.69 -12.23
CA SER A 106 7.30 4.58 -13.56
C SER A 106 7.59 3.24 -14.23
N ALA A 107 8.79 2.71 -14.01
CA ALA A 107 9.23 1.43 -14.57
C ALA A 107 10.40 0.86 -13.77
N VAL A 108 10.52 -0.45 -13.80
CA VAL A 108 11.71 -1.17 -13.33
C VAL A 108 12.43 -1.75 -14.52
N ILE A 109 13.71 -1.52 -14.61
CA ILE A 109 14.59 -2.11 -15.64
C ILE A 109 15.65 -2.97 -14.99
N ASP A 110 15.98 -4.06 -15.64
CA ASP A 110 17.04 -4.99 -15.23
C ASP A 110 17.70 -5.61 -16.48
N PRO A 111 18.71 -6.46 -16.35
CA PRO A 111 19.35 -7.07 -17.51
C PRO A 111 18.39 -7.80 -18.45
N THR A 112 17.28 -8.35 -17.95
CA THR A 112 16.29 -9.05 -18.77
C THR A 112 15.43 -8.12 -19.61
N THR A 113 15.41 -6.82 -19.27
CA THR A 113 14.71 -5.80 -20.06
C THR A 113 15.22 -5.70 -21.49
N ALA A 114 16.48 -6.06 -21.71
CA ALA A 114 17.08 -6.10 -23.04
C ALA A 114 16.56 -7.26 -23.92
N ASN A 115 15.88 -8.23 -23.31
CA ASN A 115 15.40 -9.40 -24.05
C ASN A 115 14.14 -9.03 -24.85
N PRO A 116 14.01 -9.44 -26.13
CA PRO A 116 12.80 -9.20 -26.89
C PRO A 116 11.61 -9.88 -26.22
N ARG A 117 10.50 -9.17 -26.14
CA ARG A 117 9.24 -9.76 -25.69
C ARG A 117 8.78 -10.81 -26.69
N ARG A 118 8.49 -11.99 -26.22
CA ARG A 118 7.86 -13.05 -27.02
C ARG A 118 6.38 -12.82 -27.14
#